data_a37c1517efd8a8b12fa818080266555a
#
_entry.id   a37c1517efd8a8b12fa818080266555a
#
_cell.length_a   1.000
_cell.length_b   1.000
_cell.length_c   1.000
_cell.angle_alpha   90.00
_cell.angle_beta   90.00
_cell.angle_gamma   90.00
#
_symmetry.space_group_name_H-M   'P 1'
#
loop_
_entity.id
_entity.type
_entity.pdbx_description
1 polymer ?
#
loop_
_entity_poly.entity_id
_entity_poly.type
_entity_poly.pdbx_seq_one_letter_code
_entity_poly.pdbx_strand_id
1 'polypeptide(L)'
;MPINKHDFTEEILAILNLDTDERGGEVLRQSEIIQYLNIKTKAANRGSKSRAGFANHYAIYVLVEDYLTKGFDKSGGYSDYEGAKFSDLFRRQRELPFGSKLQNHALNHRLNEEFKKYFPACEHLPIIRDADSNKYWINENLIICEGINLASSIKKIIEAYIRARQSSFSEFMTYCQQIIDIQDESPEKAVSFIKDLFRPNVDARIFEIASFSVLKQHYAEQRIYWGWSPKELTEESLILYKTGRTNANDGGIDFVMKPLGRFFQVTETVDANKYFLDIDKVQRYPITFVVKTNEEIDDVLRSIERQAEAKYQIKVIVKKYIDSVEEIINIPKLMAIFDHVLAAGKGADVIQEIVLQSRVEFNVEAEEQGTSFDKEEDHAYQNGT
;
A
#
# COMPACT_ATOMS: atom_id res chain seq x y z
N MET A 1 -20.52 7.08 19.48
CA MET A 1 -20.80 6.07 18.42
C MET A 1 -20.62 4.68 18.97
N PRO A 2 -21.37 3.64 18.53
CA PRO A 2 -21.04 2.27 18.91
C PRO A 2 -19.66 1.92 18.39
N ILE A 3 -18.82 1.35 19.28
CA ILE A 3 -17.44 0.93 18.93
C ILE A 3 -17.53 -0.23 17.95
N ASN A 4 -16.99 -0.05 16.76
CA ASN A 4 -16.88 -1.14 15.79
C ASN A 4 -15.69 -2.02 16.16
N LYS A 5 -15.94 -3.07 16.96
CA LYS A 5 -14.92 -4.03 17.39
C LYS A 5 -14.44 -4.88 16.21
N HIS A 6 -13.15 -5.11 16.14
CA HIS A 6 -12.47 -6.00 15.20
C HIS A 6 -11.24 -6.62 15.86
N ASP A 7 -10.58 -7.56 15.20
CA ASP A 7 -9.51 -8.38 15.80
C ASP A 7 -8.41 -7.54 16.48
N PHE A 8 -8.03 -6.40 15.92
CA PHE A 8 -7.00 -5.53 16.50
C PHE A 8 -7.53 -4.65 17.65
N THR A 9 -8.84 -4.59 17.87
CA THR A 9 -9.43 -3.81 18.98
C THR A 9 -9.00 -4.37 20.35
N GLU A 10 -8.82 -5.68 20.47
CA GLU A 10 -8.36 -6.31 21.71
C GLU A 10 -6.92 -5.90 22.04
N GLU A 11 -6.05 -5.76 21.04
CA GLU A 11 -4.69 -5.25 21.23
C GLU A 11 -4.70 -3.79 21.69
N ILE A 12 -5.58 -2.95 21.11
CA ILE A 12 -5.76 -1.56 21.55
C ILE A 12 -6.22 -1.53 23.01
N LEU A 13 -7.21 -2.35 23.38
CA LEU A 13 -7.71 -2.42 24.76
C LEU A 13 -6.62 -2.89 25.73
N ALA A 14 -5.82 -3.87 25.37
CA ALA A 14 -4.72 -4.35 26.20
C ALA A 14 -3.71 -3.25 26.47
N ILE A 15 -3.32 -2.48 25.43
CA ILE A 15 -2.39 -1.35 25.58
C ILE A 15 -3.00 -0.26 26.48
N LEU A 16 -4.27 0.09 26.24
CA LEU A 16 -4.94 1.12 27.03
C LEU A 16 -5.09 0.72 28.50
N ASN A 17 -5.48 -0.53 28.78
CA ASN A 17 -5.64 -1.01 30.15
C ASN A 17 -4.33 -0.91 30.95
N LEU A 18 -3.20 -1.26 30.33
CA LEU A 18 -1.88 -1.13 30.97
C LEU A 18 -1.51 0.33 31.30
N ASP A 19 -1.93 1.28 30.46
CA ASP A 19 -1.55 2.69 30.61
C ASP A 19 -2.59 3.51 31.38
N THR A 20 -3.79 2.97 31.65
CA THR A 20 -4.93 3.71 32.21
C THR A 20 -5.60 2.99 33.41
N ASP A 21 -4.89 2.14 34.12
CA ASP A 21 -5.41 1.39 35.27
C ASP A 21 -6.77 0.73 34.98
N GLU A 22 -6.82 -0.14 33.96
CA GLU A 22 -7.99 -0.92 33.52
C GLU A 22 -9.17 -0.09 32.97
N ARG A 23 -8.98 1.20 32.67
CA ARG A 23 -10.02 2.08 32.07
C ARG A 23 -10.00 2.08 30.54
N GLY A 24 -9.29 1.18 29.90
CA GLY A 24 -9.12 1.16 28.44
C GLY A 24 -10.43 1.14 27.65
N GLY A 25 -11.43 0.40 28.11
CA GLY A 25 -12.76 0.39 27.49
C GLY A 25 -13.52 1.71 27.57
N GLU A 26 -13.31 2.50 28.62
CA GLU A 26 -13.87 3.82 28.78
C GLU A 26 -13.16 4.84 27.89
N VAL A 27 -11.84 4.86 27.92
CA VAL A 27 -11.00 5.69 27.04
C VAL A 27 -11.31 5.44 25.57
N LEU A 28 -11.47 4.18 25.14
CA LEU A 28 -11.84 3.85 23.75
C LEU A 28 -13.22 4.43 23.37
N ARG A 29 -14.16 4.56 24.33
CA ARG A 29 -15.47 5.14 24.05
C ARG A 29 -15.47 6.68 24.01
N GLN A 30 -14.56 7.32 24.74
CA GLN A 30 -14.56 8.76 24.94
C GLN A 30 -13.57 9.50 24.04
N SER A 31 -12.40 8.90 23.76
CA SER A 31 -11.32 9.53 22.99
C SER A 31 -11.53 9.36 21.50
N GLU A 32 -11.78 10.45 20.77
CA GLU A 32 -11.94 10.44 19.31
C GLU A 32 -10.67 9.99 18.59
N ILE A 33 -9.49 10.35 19.09
CA ILE A 33 -8.24 9.92 18.44
C ILE A 33 -8.00 8.42 18.61
N ILE A 34 -8.37 7.83 19.75
CA ILE A 34 -8.29 6.38 19.95
C ILE A 34 -9.33 5.66 19.08
N GLN A 35 -10.56 6.19 19.00
CA GLN A 35 -11.57 5.67 18.08
C GLN A 35 -11.10 5.75 16.62
N TYR A 36 -10.44 6.85 16.25
CA TYR A 36 -9.85 6.99 14.91
C TYR A 36 -8.81 5.92 14.64
N LEU A 37 -7.88 5.69 15.57
CA LEU A 37 -6.88 4.63 15.46
C LEU A 37 -7.56 3.25 15.36
N ASN A 38 -8.58 2.98 16.17
CA ASN A 38 -9.35 1.75 16.06
C ASN A 38 -9.98 1.57 14.67
N ILE A 39 -10.60 2.60 14.10
CA ILE A 39 -11.15 2.54 12.75
C ILE A 39 -10.06 2.25 11.70
N LYS A 40 -8.91 2.89 11.82
CA LYS A 40 -7.82 2.81 10.85
C LYS A 40 -7.01 1.52 10.94
N THR A 41 -7.00 0.86 12.08
CA THR A 41 -6.30 -0.42 12.31
C THR A 41 -7.17 -1.64 11.97
N LYS A 42 -8.44 -1.46 11.60
CA LYS A 42 -9.35 -2.55 11.19
C LYS A 42 -8.75 -3.49 10.14
N ALA A 43 -7.83 -3.01 9.33
CA ALA A 43 -7.14 -3.76 8.29
C ALA A 43 -5.82 -4.38 8.76
N ALA A 44 -5.49 -4.39 10.06
CA ALA A 44 -4.26 -4.98 10.58
C ALA A 44 -4.05 -6.41 10.06
N ASN A 45 -5.12 -7.21 10.07
CA ASN A 45 -5.12 -8.61 9.65
C ASN A 45 -5.89 -8.83 8.33
N ARG A 46 -6.31 -7.77 7.62
CA ARG A 46 -7.08 -7.84 6.38
C ARG A 46 -6.48 -6.94 5.31
N GLY A 47 -5.88 -7.58 4.34
CA GLY A 47 -5.15 -7.15 3.17
C GLY A 47 -5.37 -5.79 2.52
N SER A 48 -6.52 -5.37 2.09
CA SER A 48 -6.64 -4.49 0.93
C SER A 48 -6.62 -2.96 1.14
N LYS A 49 -6.73 -2.44 2.36
CA LYS A 49 -6.80 -0.98 2.61
C LYS A 49 -5.61 -0.39 3.38
N SER A 50 -4.52 -1.08 3.49
CA SER A 50 -3.40 -0.73 4.37
C SER A 50 -2.57 0.49 3.93
N ARG A 51 -2.50 0.81 2.64
CA ARG A 51 -1.70 1.97 2.16
C ARG A 51 -2.19 3.31 2.72
N ALA A 52 -3.49 3.53 2.77
CA ALA A 52 -4.06 4.76 3.30
C ALA A 52 -3.88 4.89 4.83
N GLY A 53 -3.77 3.76 5.53
CA GLY A 53 -3.57 3.71 6.97
C GLY A 53 -2.21 4.25 7.42
N PHE A 54 -1.11 3.80 6.84
CA PHE A 54 0.23 4.18 7.29
C PHE A 54 0.48 5.68 7.26
N ALA A 55 0.11 6.39 6.20
CA ALA A 55 0.36 7.81 6.12
C ALA A 55 -0.26 8.60 7.27
N ASN A 56 -1.51 8.30 7.61
CA ASN A 56 -2.21 8.98 8.70
C ASN A 56 -1.71 8.52 10.07
N HIS A 57 -1.44 7.22 10.25
CA HIS A 57 -0.83 6.71 11.49
C HIS A 57 0.53 7.37 11.74
N TYR A 58 1.36 7.48 10.71
CA TYR A 58 2.70 8.05 10.84
C TYR A 58 2.68 9.55 11.04
N ALA A 59 1.68 10.26 10.49
CA ALA A 59 1.50 11.67 10.79
C ALA A 59 1.19 11.89 12.27
N ILE A 60 0.35 11.04 12.88
CA ILE A 60 0.09 11.06 14.34
C ILE A 60 1.35 10.64 15.10
N TYR A 61 1.96 9.53 14.69
CA TYR A 61 3.12 8.94 15.37
C TYR A 61 4.27 9.92 15.53
N VAL A 62 4.71 10.56 14.45
CA VAL A 62 5.90 11.45 14.51
C VAL A 62 5.64 12.70 15.33
N LEU A 63 4.41 13.20 15.38
CA LEU A 63 4.03 14.32 16.23
C LEU A 63 3.99 13.92 17.71
N VAL A 64 3.42 12.76 18.01
CA VAL A 64 3.39 12.21 19.37
C VAL A 64 4.79 11.83 19.83
N GLU A 65 5.61 11.23 18.95
CA GLU A 65 7.01 10.91 19.24
C GLU A 65 7.82 12.17 19.59
N ASP A 66 7.68 13.26 18.83
CA ASP A 66 8.35 14.54 19.12
C ASP A 66 7.90 15.14 20.47
N TYR A 67 6.58 15.11 20.74
CA TYR A 67 6.01 15.56 22.02
C TYR A 67 6.57 14.78 23.22
N LEU A 68 6.61 13.46 23.14
CA LEU A 68 7.13 12.56 24.17
C LEU A 68 8.65 12.71 24.35
N THR A 69 9.39 12.78 23.24
CA THR A 69 10.87 12.89 23.28
C THR A 69 11.33 14.19 23.95
N LYS A 70 10.56 15.26 23.79
CA LYS A 70 10.80 16.54 24.43
C LYS A 70 10.32 16.58 25.89
N GLY A 71 9.66 15.52 26.37
CA GLY A 71 9.28 15.37 27.81
C GLY A 71 8.04 16.14 28.23
N PHE A 72 7.23 16.64 27.28
CA PHE A 72 6.03 17.43 27.58
C PHE A 72 4.88 16.61 28.17
N ASP A 73 4.91 15.29 28.05
CA ASP A 73 4.00 14.39 28.73
C ASP A 73 4.15 14.39 30.26
N LYS A 74 5.34 14.71 30.75
CA LYS A 74 5.69 14.69 32.20
C LYS A 74 5.62 16.04 32.87
N SER A 75 5.83 17.12 32.12
CA SER A 75 6.02 18.47 32.69
C SER A 75 4.73 19.26 32.79
N GLY A 76 3.60 18.83 32.26
CA GLY A 76 2.35 19.58 32.22
C GLY A 76 2.41 20.88 31.43
N GLY A 77 3.48 21.09 30.67
CA GLY A 77 3.80 22.32 29.97
C GLY A 77 3.60 22.25 28.48
N TYR A 78 2.43 21.78 27.99
CA TYR A 78 2.13 21.84 26.57
C TYR A 78 2.25 23.27 26.01
N SER A 79 1.93 24.28 26.80
CA SER A 79 2.11 25.69 26.43
C SER A 79 3.55 26.05 26.07
N ASP A 80 4.52 25.34 26.61
CA ASP A 80 5.96 25.56 26.38
C ASP A 80 6.45 24.68 25.19
N TYR A 81 5.61 23.83 24.66
CA TYR A 81 5.94 22.97 23.52
C TYR A 81 6.00 23.77 22.23
N GLU A 82 7.18 24.03 21.73
CA GLU A 82 7.41 24.83 20.54
C GLU A 82 6.97 24.16 19.21
N GLY A 83 6.51 22.92 19.25
CA GLY A 83 6.20 22.13 18.07
C GLY A 83 7.44 21.61 17.33
N ALA A 84 7.20 20.89 16.23
CA ALA A 84 8.22 20.29 15.40
C ALA A 84 8.22 20.89 14.00
N LYS A 85 9.40 20.96 13.37
CA LYS A 85 9.53 21.41 11.98
C LYS A 85 8.98 20.35 11.04
N PHE A 86 8.26 20.77 10.02
CA PHE A 86 7.71 19.87 9.00
C PHE A 86 8.78 18.96 8.37
N SER A 87 9.95 19.50 8.02
CA SER A 87 11.04 18.73 7.40
C SER A 87 11.50 17.56 8.26
N ASP A 88 11.56 17.76 9.58
CA ASP A 88 12.04 16.73 10.50
C ASP A 88 10.98 15.64 10.72
N LEU A 89 9.72 16.04 10.87
CA LEU A 89 8.58 15.12 10.94
C LEU A 89 8.47 14.28 9.67
N PHE A 90 8.58 14.90 8.49
CA PHE A 90 8.45 14.19 7.23
C PHE A 90 9.63 13.25 6.97
N ARG A 91 10.86 13.65 7.31
CA ARG A 91 12.03 12.77 7.26
C ARG A 91 11.81 11.57 8.17
N ARG A 92 11.44 11.78 9.43
CA ARG A 92 11.17 10.73 10.41
C ARG A 92 10.07 9.78 9.95
N GLN A 93 8.99 10.30 9.39
CA GLN A 93 7.91 9.50 8.82
C GLN A 93 8.39 8.53 7.73
N ARG A 94 9.38 8.92 6.94
CA ARG A 94 9.95 8.10 5.87
C ARG A 94 10.96 7.06 6.36
N GLU A 95 11.53 7.25 7.54
CA GLU A 95 12.43 6.28 8.19
C GLU A 95 11.67 5.11 8.83
N LEU A 96 10.38 5.29 9.12
CA LEU A 96 9.56 4.23 9.70
C LEU A 96 9.33 3.08 8.72
N PRO A 97 9.12 1.83 9.20
CA PRO A 97 8.80 0.68 8.34
C PRO A 97 7.67 1.01 7.37
N PHE A 98 7.79 0.65 6.10
CA PHE A 98 6.83 1.02 5.03
C PHE A 98 6.69 2.52 4.76
N GLY A 99 7.51 3.37 5.40
CA GLY A 99 7.41 4.84 5.34
C GLY A 99 8.15 5.47 4.18
N SER A 100 9.18 4.83 3.62
CA SER A 100 10.14 5.41 2.66
C SER A 100 9.49 6.07 1.43
N LYS A 101 8.29 5.63 1.05
CA LYS A 101 7.53 6.11 -0.13
C LYS A 101 6.35 6.99 0.22
N LEU A 102 6.15 7.31 1.50
CA LEU A 102 5.04 8.15 1.90
C LEU A 102 5.24 9.58 1.41
N GLN A 103 4.12 10.17 1.02
CA GLN A 103 4.05 11.58 0.64
C GLN A 103 3.60 12.43 1.84
N ASN A 104 3.78 13.73 1.70
CA ASN A 104 3.53 14.70 2.76
C ASN A 104 2.06 15.02 3.03
N HIS A 105 1.13 14.50 2.26
CA HIS A 105 -0.29 14.88 2.32
C HIS A 105 -0.94 14.63 3.68
N ALA A 106 -0.53 13.57 4.40
CA ALA A 106 -1.10 13.27 5.72
C ALA A 106 -0.75 14.33 6.76
N LEU A 107 0.51 14.76 6.80
CA LEU A 107 0.96 15.85 7.69
C LEU A 107 0.34 17.20 7.29
N ASN A 108 0.13 17.47 6.00
CA ASN A 108 -0.37 18.77 5.56
C ASN A 108 -1.87 18.95 5.78
N HIS A 109 -2.73 18.05 5.29
CA HIS A 109 -4.18 18.27 5.33
C HIS A 109 -5.00 16.98 5.43
N ARG A 110 -4.53 15.88 4.82
CA ARG A 110 -5.35 14.68 4.62
C ARG A 110 -5.80 14.04 5.94
N LEU A 111 -4.94 14.02 6.97
CA LEU A 111 -5.32 13.46 8.27
C LEU A 111 -6.47 14.26 8.89
N ASN A 112 -6.36 15.58 8.96
CA ASN A 112 -7.38 16.44 9.54
C ASN A 112 -8.71 16.38 8.79
N GLU A 113 -8.66 16.38 7.45
CA GLU A 113 -9.87 16.23 6.62
C GLU A 113 -10.55 14.88 6.81
N GLU A 114 -9.78 13.81 6.90
CA GLU A 114 -10.33 12.47 7.11
C GLU A 114 -10.87 12.32 8.54
N PHE A 115 -10.17 12.83 9.54
CA PHE A 115 -10.61 12.81 10.92
C PHE A 115 -11.96 13.55 11.09
N LYS A 116 -12.09 14.72 10.48
CA LYS A 116 -13.34 15.49 10.49
C LYS A 116 -14.52 14.75 9.86
N LYS A 117 -14.27 13.89 8.86
CA LYS A 117 -15.35 13.05 8.27
C LYS A 117 -15.86 12.00 9.24
N TYR A 118 -14.99 11.43 10.08
CA TYR A 118 -15.38 10.45 11.09
C TYR A 118 -15.99 11.11 12.33
N PHE A 119 -15.50 12.29 12.68
CA PHE A 119 -15.88 13.02 13.91
C PHE A 119 -16.32 14.46 13.56
N PRO A 120 -17.44 14.65 12.84
CA PRO A 120 -17.86 15.98 12.39
C PRO A 120 -18.27 16.91 13.53
N ALA A 121 -18.63 16.36 14.71
CA ALA A 121 -18.99 17.12 15.91
C ALA A 121 -17.76 17.47 16.79
N CYS A 122 -16.59 16.90 16.52
CA CYS A 122 -15.38 17.23 17.25
C CYS A 122 -14.81 18.60 16.79
N GLU A 123 -14.62 19.50 17.71
CA GLU A 123 -14.09 20.85 17.43
C GLU A 123 -12.56 20.83 17.21
N HIS A 124 -11.90 19.76 17.64
CA HIS A 124 -10.46 19.63 17.61
C HIS A 124 -9.99 18.74 16.45
N LEU A 125 -8.89 19.12 15.82
CA LEU A 125 -8.25 18.36 14.75
C LEU A 125 -6.90 17.82 15.24
N PRO A 126 -6.46 16.63 14.79
CA PRO A 126 -5.23 16.00 15.24
C PRO A 126 -3.98 16.84 15.07
N ILE A 127 -3.87 17.55 13.94
CA ILE A 127 -2.69 18.37 13.63
C ILE A 127 -3.04 19.84 13.76
N ILE A 128 -2.30 20.53 14.63
CA ILE A 128 -2.24 21.99 14.67
C ILE A 128 -1.03 22.41 13.81
N ARG A 129 -1.22 23.41 12.98
CA ARG A 129 -0.19 23.94 12.09
C ARG A 129 -0.12 25.45 12.20
N ASP A 130 1.08 25.97 12.38
CA ASP A 130 1.41 27.36 12.18
C ASP A 130 2.14 27.53 10.82
N ALA A 131 1.52 28.24 9.90
CA ALA A 131 2.04 28.44 8.57
C ALA A 131 3.24 29.38 8.53
N ASP A 132 3.32 30.33 9.46
CA ASP A 132 4.37 31.35 9.48
C ASP A 132 5.69 30.78 10.01
N SER A 133 5.62 29.99 11.09
CA SER A 133 6.80 29.30 11.65
C SER A 133 7.09 27.95 11.00
N ASN A 134 6.19 27.43 10.17
CA ASN A 134 6.23 26.08 9.60
C ASN A 134 6.40 24.98 10.68
N LYS A 135 5.74 25.18 11.81
CA LYS A 135 5.72 24.24 12.93
C LYS A 135 4.39 23.52 13.04
N TYR A 136 4.46 22.33 13.59
CA TYR A 136 3.35 21.39 13.70
C TYR A 136 3.29 20.81 15.11
N TRP A 137 2.08 20.65 15.64
CA TRP A 137 1.79 20.08 16.96
C TRP A 137 0.76 18.98 16.85
N ILE A 138 0.87 17.97 17.71
CA ILE A 138 -0.28 17.13 18.04
C ILE A 138 -1.22 17.94 18.94
N ASN A 139 -2.52 17.89 18.68
CA ASN A 139 -3.49 18.64 19.48
C ASN A 139 -3.65 18.03 20.88
N GLU A 140 -3.32 18.80 21.91
CA GLU A 140 -3.41 18.37 23.30
C GLU A 140 -4.82 17.92 23.68
N ASN A 141 -5.86 18.63 23.21
CA ASN A 141 -7.24 18.31 23.52
C ASN A 141 -7.68 16.92 23.01
N LEU A 142 -6.94 16.31 22.07
CA LEU A 142 -7.19 14.97 21.60
C LEU A 142 -6.34 13.89 22.27
N ILE A 143 -5.18 14.28 22.81
CA ILE A 143 -4.30 13.34 23.52
C ILE A 143 -4.54 13.32 25.03
N ILE A 144 -5.33 14.22 25.57
CA ILE A 144 -5.78 14.21 26.98
C ILE A 144 -7.23 13.75 27.02
N CYS A 145 -7.52 12.67 27.75
CA CYS A 145 -8.85 12.16 27.98
C CYS A 145 -9.07 11.97 29.48
N GLU A 146 -10.05 12.66 30.05
CA GLU A 146 -10.35 12.62 31.49
C GLU A 146 -9.12 12.85 32.39
N GLY A 147 -8.24 13.74 31.99
CA GLY A 147 -7.00 14.04 32.72
C GLY A 147 -5.85 13.04 32.51
N ILE A 148 -6.05 12.00 31.68
CA ILE A 148 -5.03 11.04 31.34
C ILE A 148 -4.36 11.46 30.03
N ASN A 149 -3.03 11.52 30.02
CA ASN A 149 -2.26 11.74 28.80
C ASN A 149 -2.12 10.42 28.01
N LEU A 150 -2.71 10.34 26.84
CA LEU A 150 -2.74 9.16 25.97
C LEU A 150 -1.58 9.09 24.97
N ALA A 151 -0.65 10.05 25.00
CA ALA A 151 0.44 10.10 24.01
C ALA A 151 1.25 8.79 23.96
N SER A 152 1.60 8.23 25.11
CA SER A 152 2.28 6.93 25.20
C SER A 152 1.44 5.80 24.59
N SER A 153 0.16 5.71 24.95
CA SER A 153 -0.76 4.69 24.42
C SER A 153 -0.94 4.81 22.91
N ILE A 154 -1.11 6.03 22.39
CA ILE A 154 -1.21 6.30 20.95
C ILE A 154 0.02 5.78 20.21
N LYS A 155 1.22 6.10 20.71
CA LYS A 155 2.48 5.63 20.15
C LYS A 155 2.55 4.11 20.14
N LYS A 156 2.27 3.45 21.27
CA LYS A 156 2.28 1.98 21.40
C LYS A 156 1.27 1.30 20.49
N ILE A 157 0.06 1.84 20.33
CA ILE A 157 -0.97 1.32 19.41
C ILE A 157 -0.47 1.35 17.98
N ILE A 158 0.15 2.45 17.55
CA ILE A 158 0.69 2.56 16.18
C ILE A 158 1.87 1.60 15.99
N GLU A 159 2.76 1.46 16.98
CA GLU A 159 3.86 0.49 16.94
C GLU A 159 3.36 -0.95 16.90
N ALA A 160 2.33 -1.30 17.66
CA ALA A 160 1.71 -2.62 17.60
C ALA A 160 1.12 -2.88 16.21
N TYR A 161 0.45 -1.90 15.61
CA TYR A 161 -0.05 -2.01 14.25
C TYR A 161 1.09 -2.22 13.23
N ILE A 162 2.20 -1.48 13.35
CA ILE A 162 3.39 -1.66 12.50
C ILE A 162 3.93 -3.09 12.64
N ARG A 163 4.11 -3.58 13.88
CA ARG A 163 4.59 -4.95 14.14
C ARG A 163 3.66 -6.00 13.54
N ALA A 164 2.35 -5.86 13.71
CA ALA A 164 1.39 -6.78 13.12
C ALA A 164 1.51 -6.84 11.59
N ARG A 165 1.73 -5.69 10.95
CA ARG A 165 1.93 -5.61 9.50
C ARG A 165 3.28 -6.18 9.05
N GLN A 166 4.35 -5.96 9.82
CA GLN A 166 5.66 -6.56 9.56
C GLN A 166 5.62 -8.09 9.70
N SER A 167 4.98 -8.60 10.76
CA SER A 167 4.81 -10.04 10.96
C SER A 167 4.05 -10.68 9.80
N SER A 168 2.89 -10.15 9.44
CA SER A 168 2.10 -10.66 8.31
C SER A 168 2.89 -10.66 6.99
N PHE A 169 3.74 -9.65 6.78
CA PHE A 169 4.59 -9.60 5.59
C PHE A 169 5.73 -10.62 5.68
N SER A 170 6.40 -10.74 6.82
CA SER A 170 7.46 -11.72 7.06
C SER A 170 6.95 -13.15 6.88
N GLU A 171 5.76 -13.47 7.42
CA GLU A 171 5.10 -14.75 7.23
C GLU A 171 4.82 -15.02 5.74
N PHE A 172 4.32 -14.03 5.01
CA PHE A 172 4.11 -14.15 3.57
C PHE A 172 5.41 -14.44 2.82
N MET A 173 6.51 -13.72 3.12
CA MET A 173 7.82 -13.93 2.48
C MET A 173 8.41 -15.31 2.82
N THR A 174 8.28 -15.74 4.08
CA THR A 174 8.71 -17.08 4.51
C THR A 174 7.93 -18.15 3.76
N TYR A 175 6.60 -17.97 3.61
CA TYR A 175 5.79 -18.91 2.86
C TYR A 175 6.14 -18.93 1.37
N CYS A 176 6.40 -17.78 0.76
CA CYS A 176 6.92 -17.71 -0.61
C CYS A 176 8.22 -18.51 -0.77
N GLN A 177 9.15 -18.36 0.18
CA GLN A 177 10.42 -19.10 0.15
C GLN A 177 10.20 -20.60 0.27
N GLN A 178 9.37 -21.03 1.23
CA GLN A 178 9.00 -22.45 1.37
C GLN A 178 8.42 -23.04 0.09
N ILE A 179 7.57 -22.27 -0.62
CA ILE A 179 7.01 -22.73 -1.89
C ILE A 179 8.09 -22.85 -2.97
N ILE A 180 9.05 -21.93 -3.02
CA ILE A 180 10.21 -22.04 -3.94
C ILE A 180 11.01 -23.32 -3.65
N ASP A 181 11.26 -23.60 -2.37
CA ASP A 181 12.10 -24.72 -1.96
C ASP A 181 11.46 -26.08 -2.30
N ILE A 182 10.13 -26.17 -2.31
CA ILE A 182 9.38 -27.41 -2.54
C ILE A 182 8.71 -27.49 -3.93
N GLN A 183 8.84 -26.48 -4.78
CA GLN A 183 8.09 -26.39 -6.05
C GLN A 183 8.36 -27.58 -7.00
N ASP A 184 9.57 -28.13 -6.97
CA ASP A 184 9.95 -29.29 -7.79
C ASP A 184 9.37 -30.61 -7.25
N GLU A 185 9.20 -30.71 -5.92
CA GLU A 185 8.68 -31.88 -5.23
C GLU A 185 7.14 -31.86 -5.16
N SER A 186 6.55 -30.68 -5.10
CA SER A 186 5.10 -30.48 -4.92
C SER A 186 4.59 -29.32 -5.76
N PRO A 187 4.60 -29.40 -7.08
CA PRO A 187 4.18 -28.31 -7.98
C PRO A 187 2.72 -27.89 -7.75
N GLU A 188 1.84 -28.79 -7.31
CA GLU A 188 0.45 -28.50 -6.98
C GLU A 188 0.30 -27.50 -5.82
N LYS A 189 1.22 -27.50 -4.84
CA LYS A 189 1.22 -26.52 -3.73
C LYS A 189 1.59 -25.15 -4.25
N ALA A 190 2.58 -25.05 -5.14
CA ALA A 190 2.96 -23.81 -5.80
C ALA A 190 1.82 -23.23 -6.61
N VAL A 191 1.12 -24.06 -7.39
CA VAL A 191 -0.07 -23.67 -8.16
C VAL A 191 -1.18 -23.18 -7.24
N SER A 192 -1.48 -23.93 -6.17
CA SER A 192 -2.50 -23.53 -5.20
C SER A 192 -2.17 -22.20 -4.53
N PHE A 193 -0.92 -22.02 -4.13
CA PHE A 193 -0.45 -20.76 -3.55
C PHE A 193 -0.68 -19.56 -4.47
N ILE A 194 -0.26 -19.64 -5.74
CA ILE A 194 -0.44 -18.53 -6.68
C ILE A 194 -1.94 -18.26 -6.92
N LYS A 195 -2.76 -19.31 -7.06
CA LYS A 195 -4.22 -19.17 -7.21
C LYS A 195 -4.86 -18.50 -5.99
N ASP A 196 -4.35 -18.75 -4.80
CA ASP A 196 -4.83 -18.09 -3.57
C ASP A 196 -4.54 -16.58 -3.55
N LEU A 197 -3.48 -16.12 -4.22
CA LEU A 197 -3.17 -14.69 -4.35
C LEU A 197 -4.15 -13.92 -5.26
N PHE A 198 -5.00 -14.61 -6.01
CA PHE A 198 -6.05 -14.01 -6.83
C PHE A 198 -7.41 -13.92 -6.13
N ARG A 199 -7.55 -14.43 -4.91
CA ARG A 199 -8.82 -14.36 -4.17
C ARG A 199 -9.23 -12.90 -3.90
N PRO A 200 -10.54 -12.58 -3.91
CA PRO A 200 -11.04 -11.21 -3.71
C PRO A 200 -10.63 -10.57 -2.36
N ASN A 201 -10.31 -11.37 -1.34
CA ASN A 201 -9.92 -10.91 -0.01
C ASN A 201 -8.41 -10.69 0.18
N VAL A 202 -7.60 -10.94 -0.84
CA VAL A 202 -6.14 -10.73 -0.80
C VAL A 202 -5.80 -9.23 -0.81
N ASP A 203 -4.66 -8.86 -0.23
CA ASP A 203 -4.12 -7.49 -0.28
C ASP A 203 -4.01 -6.98 -1.72
N ALA A 204 -4.42 -5.73 -1.95
CA ALA A 204 -4.40 -5.13 -3.29
C ALA A 204 -3.01 -5.15 -3.93
N ARG A 205 -1.96 -4.92 -3.14
CA ARG A 205 -0.58 -4.93 -3.62
C ARG A 205 -0.10 -6.33 -3.95
N ILE A 206 -0.49 -7.30 -3.14
CA ILE A 206 -0.21 -8.71 -3.42
C ILE A 206 -0.92 -9.14 -4.71
N PHE A 207 -2.19 -8.75 -4.88
CA PHE A 207 -2.91 -9.01 -6.12
C PHE A 207 -2.26 -8.32 -7.33
N GLU A 208 -1.82 -7.07 -7.20
CA GLU A 208 -1.08 -6.34 -8.25
C GLU A 208 0.22 -7.05 -8.61
N ILE A 209 1.01 -7.46 -7.59
CA ILE A 209 2.28 -8.18 -7.78
C ILE A 209 2.05 -9.54 -8.46
N ALA A 210 1.08 -10.31 -7.98
CA ALA A 210 0.75 -11.61 -8.56
C ALA A 210 0.24 -11.49 -10.01
N SER A 211 -0.61 -10.49 -10.28
CA SER A 211 -1.09 -10.18 -11.63
C SER A 211 0.05 -9.79 -12.56
N PHE A 212 0.95 -8.91 -12.10
CA PHE A 212 2.15 -8.54 -12.85
C PHE A 212 3.00 -9.76 -13.19
N SER A 213 3.28 -10.60 -12.21
CA SER A 213 4.17 -11.76 -12.36
C SER A 213 3.62 -12.77 -13.37
N VAL A 214 2.32 -13.05 -13.33
CA VAL A 214 1.66 -13.94 -14.30
C VAL A 214 1.63 -13.33 -15.70
N LEU A 215 1.21 -12.07 -15.83
CA LEU A 215 1.13 -11.37 -17.12
C LEU A 215 2.52 -11.21 -17.76
N LYS A 216 3.55 -10.94 -16.96
CA LYS A 216 4.94 -10.85 -17.42
C LYS A 216 5.38 -12.16 -18.09
N GLN A 217 5.13 -13.30 -17.45
CA GLN A 217 5.49 -14.61 -18.01
C GLN A 217 4.62 -14.98 -19.22
N HIS A 218 3.34 -14.61 -19.19
CA HIS A 218 2.44 -14.85 -20.31
C HIS A 218 2.85 -14.12 -21.59
N TYR A 219 3.27 -12.86 -21.47
CA TYR A 219 3.66 -12.07 -22.63
C TYR A 219 5.12 -12.29 -23.06
N ALA A 220 6.00 -12.73 -22.17
CA ALA A 220 7.43 -12.91 -22.47
C ALA A 220 7.72 -13.86 -23.65
N GLU A 221 6.83 -14.82 -23.92
CA GLU A 221 6.97 -15.76 -25.04
C GLU A 221 6.36 -15.25 -26.34
N GLN A 222 5.59 -14.16 -26.28
CA GLN A 222 4.97 -13.57 -27.46
C GLN A 222 5.97 -12.67 -28.18
N ARG A 223 6.04 -12.84 -29.49
CA ARG A 223 6.92 -12.07 -30.35
C ARG A 223 6.11 -11.25 -31.32
N ILE A 224 6.60 -10.06 -31.61
CA ILE A 224 6.05 -9.19 -32.63
C ILE A 224 7.14 -8.77 -33.61
N TYR A 225 6.69 -8.42 -34.82
CA TYR A 225 7.53 -7.84 -35.82
C TYR A 225 7.11 -6.38 -35.99
N TRP A 226 8.06 -5.45 -35.79
CA TRP A 226 7.79 -4.03 -35.94
C TRP A 226 8.95 -3.32 -36.63
N GLY A 227 8.67 -2.17 -37.26
CA GLY A 227 9.69 -1.37 -37.97
C GLY A 227 9.04 -0.20 -38.67
N TRP A 228 9.89 0.69 -39.19
CA TRP A 228 9.44 1.89 -39.91
C TRP A 228 8.96 1.60 -41.34
N SER A 229 9.35 0.46 -41.88
CA SER A 229 8.90 -0.01 -43.20
C SER A 229 8.86 -1.52 -43.22
N PRO A 230 8.12 -2.14 -44.16
CA PRO A 230 8.09 -3.61 -44.32
C PRO A 230 9.45 -4.27 -44.58
N LYS A 231 10.46 -3.47 -44.99
CA LYS A 231 11.80 -3.95 -45.26
C LYS A 231 12.72 -3.87 -44.03
N GLU A 232 12.30 -3.21 -42.97
CA GLU A 232 13.08 -2.91 -41.79
C GLU A 232 12.40 -3.50 -40.54
N LEU A 233 11.72 -4.64 -40.68
CA LEU A 233 11.07 -5.31 -39.56
C LEU A 233 12.10 -6.00 -38.69
N THR A 234 12.02 -5.73 -37.41
CA THR A 234 12.77 -6.43 -36.34
C THR A 234 11.82 -7.25 -35.51
N GLU A 235 12.29 -8.45 -35.12
CA GLU A 235 11.54 -9.30 -34.19
C GLU A 235 11.93 -8.95 -32.76
N GLU A 236 10.94 -8.65 -31.93
CA GLU A 236 11.11 -8.39 -30.49
C GLU A 236 10.11 -9.17 -29.64
N SER A 237 10.53 -9.58 -28.46
CA SER A 237 9.65 -10.15 -27.45
C SER A 237 8.86 -9.06 -26.74
N LEU A 238 7.64 -9.35 -26.35
CA LEU A 238 6.86 -8.47 -25.49
C LEU A 238 7.42 -8.51 -24.06
N ILE A 239 7.69 -7.35 -23.52
CA ILE A 239 8.23 -7.20 -22.15
C ILE A 239 7.31 -6.32 -21.35
N LEU A 240 6.79 -6.84 -20.24
CA LEU A 240 5.96 -6.09 -19.30
C LEU A 240 6.85 -5.47 -18.21
N TYR A 241 6.69 -4.18 -17.98
CA TYR A 241 7.38 -3.41 -16.95
C TYR A 241 6.40 -2.85 -15.94
N LYS A 242 6.75 -2.85 -14.65
CA LYS A 242 6.09 -1.99 -13.66
C LYS A 242 6.52 -0.55 -13.88
N THR A 243 5.58 0.36 -13.96
CA THR A 243 5.84 1.80 -14.16
C THR A 243 6.26 2.51 -12.88
N GLY A 244 6.92 1.82 -12.01
CA GLY A 244 7.34 2.39 -10.74
C GLY A 244 6.26 2.27 -9.67
N ARG A 245 6.59 2.81 -8.51
CA ARG A 245 5.75 2.74 -7.31
C ARG A 245 4.65 3.77 -7.46
N THR A 246 3.43 3.34 -7.26
CA THR A 246 2.21 4.14 -7.38
C THR A 246 2.35 5.50 -6.69
N ASN A 247 2.76 6.52 -7.43
CA ASN A 247 2.69 7.91 -7.00
C ASN A 247 1.63 8.60 -7.84
N ALA A 248 0.82 9.45 -7.23
CA ALA A 248 -0.23 10.19 -7.90
C ALA A 248 0.29 11.09 -9.05
N ASN A 249 1.61 11.29 -9.15
CA ASN A 249 2.26 12.09 -10.17
C ASN A 249 2.75 11.29 -11.39
N ASP A 250 2.68 9.94 -11.36
CA ASP A 250 3.26 9.07 -12.39
C ASP A 250 2.22 8.64 -13.45
N GLY A 251 1.12 9.37 -13.57
CA GLY A 251 0.02 9.02 -14.45
C GLY A 251 -0.83 7.85 -13.98
N GLY A 252 -0.48 7.20 -12.84
CA GLY A 252 -1.27 6.15 -12.20
C GLY A 252 -1.45 4.89 -13.03
N ILE A 253 -0.53 4.58 -13.93
CA ILE A 253 -0.47 3.33 -14.70
C ILE A 253 0.42 2.35 -13.94
N ASP A 254 -0.05 1.13 -13.73
CA ASP A 254 0.69 0.13 -12.96
C ASP A 254 1.72 -0.61 -13.82
N PHE A 255 1.40 -0.95 -15.07
CA PHE A 255 2.32 -1.62 -15.98
C PHE A 255 2.29 -1.02 -17.38
N VAL A 256 3.41 -1.15 -18.09
CA VAL A 256 3.53 -0.80 -19.51
C VAL A 256 4.21 -1.93 -20.26
N MET A 257 3.73 -2.25 -21.46
CA MET A 257 4.30 -3.29 -22.31
C MET A 257 5.09 -2.69 -23.46
N LYS A 258 6.37 -3.06 -23.54
CA LYS A 258 7.25 -2.72 -24.64
C LYS A 258 7.21 -3.87 -25.69
N PRO A 259 7.33 -3.57 -26.99
CA PRO A 259 7.43 -2.27 -27.64
C PRO A 259 6.07 -1.64 -27.98
N LEU A 260 4.94 -2.33 -27.70
CA LEU A 260 3.59 -1.87 -28.11
C LEU A 260 3.13 -0.57 -27.45
N GLY A 261 3.69 -0.20 -26.30
CA GLY A 261 3.17 0.92 -25.51
C GLY A 261 1.79 0.63 -24.90
N ARG A 262 1.45 -0.62 -24.66
CA ARG A 262 0.18 -1.02 -24.06
C ARG A 262 0.20 -0.78 -22.57
N PHE A 263 -0.80 -0.11 -22.03
CA PHE A 263 -0.92 0.24 -20.63
C PHE A 263 -1.86 -0.69 -19.86
N PHE A 264 -1.50 -0.96 -18.60
CA PHE A 264 -2.29 -1.79 -17.69
C PHE A 264 -2.50 -1.06 -16.37
N GLN A 265 -3.73 -1.11 -15.88
CA GLN A 265 -4.11 -0.57 -14.57
C GLN A 265 -4.78 -1.66 -13.75
N VAL A 266 -4.27 -1.91 -12.54
CA VAL A 266 -4.86 -2.85 -11.58
C VAL A 266 -5.86 -2.14 -10.68
N THR A 267 -7.05 -2.69 -10.53
CA THR A 267 -8.10 -2.07 -9.71
C THR A 267 -8.89 -3.10 -8.93
N GLU A 268 -9.27 -2.75 -7.69
CA GLU A 268 -10.09 -3.60 -6.82
C GLU A 268 -11.60 -3.35 -6.98
N THR A 269 -11.99 -2.26 -7.63
CA THR A 269 -13.38 -1.82 -7.67
C THR A 269 -13.84 -1.59 -9.09
N VAL A 270 -15.14 -1.85 -9.31
CA VAL A 270 -15.84 -1.50 -10.54
C VAL A 270 -16.50 -0.13 -10.31
N ASP A 271 -15.70 0.95 -10.43
CA ASP A 271 -16.13 2.35 -10.27
C ASP A 271 -15.74 3.16 -11.50
N ALA A 272 -16.74 3.57 -12.30
CA ALA A 272 -16.54 4.33 -13.52
C ALA A 272 -15.73 5.63 -13.31
N ASN A 273 -15.87 6.30 -12.14
CA ASN A 273 -15.10 7.50 -11.85
C ASN A 273 -13.60 7.23 -11.81
N LYS A 274 -13.23 6.10 -11.21
CA LYS A 274 -11.83 5.68 -11.12
C LYS A 274 -11.28 5.31 -12.50
N TYR A 275 -12.03 4.53 -13.27
CA TYR A 275 -11.63 4.15 -14.64
C TYR A 275 -11.43 5.40 -15.51
N PHE A 276 -12.37 6.34 -15.46
CA PHE A 276 -12.27 7.56 -16.28
C PHE A 276 -11.13 8.47 -15.83
N LEU A 277 -10.88 8.54 -14.52
CA LEU A 277 -9.70 9.25 -14.01
C LEU A 277 -8.40 8.65 -14.53
N ASP A 278 -8.28 7.32 -14.56
CA ASP A 278 -7.09 6.64 -15.06
C ASP A 278 -6.96 6.79 -16.59
N ILE A 279 -8.06 6.72 -17.34
CA ILE A 279 -8.11 6.99 -18.78
C ILE A 279 -7.70 8.45 -19.10
N ASP A 280 -8.17 9.42 -18.32
CA ASP A 280 -7.80 10.84 -18.52
C ASP A 280 -6.32 11.10 -18.26
N LYS A 281 -5.68 10.39 -17.32
CA LYS A 281 -4.25 10.52 -17.05
C LYS A 281 -3.37 10.19 -18.25
N VAL A 282 -3.81 9.26 -19.09
CA VAL A 282 -3.14 8.88 -20.35
C VAL A 282 -3.79 9.50 -21.56
N GLN A 283 -4.57 10.57 -21.38
CA GLN A 283 -5.22 11.33 -22.45
C GLN A 283 -6.06 10.43 -23.38
N ARG A 284 -6.77 9.46 -22.79
CA ARG A 284 -7.63 8.48 -23.48
C ARG A 284 -6.87 7.52 -24.40
N TYR A 285 -5.61 7.28 -24.13
CA TYR A 285 -4.92 6.15 -24.74
C TYR A 285 -5.56 4.85 -24.24
N PRO A 286 -5.70 3.80 -25.09
CA PRO A 286 -6.30 2.55 -24.67
C PRO A 286 -5.60 1.91 -23.46
N ILE A 287 -6.38 1.45 -22.48
CA ILE A 287 -5.89 0.81 -21.25
C ILE A 287 -6.51 -0.55 -21.06
N THR A 288 -5.70 -1.53 -20.70
CA THR A 288 -6.15 -2.83 -20.18
C THR A 288 -6.33 -2.71 -18.65
N PHE A 289 -7.55 -3.03 -18.16
CA PHE A 289 -7.82 -3.05 -16.73
C PHE A 289 -7.75 -4.47 -16.18
N VAL A 290 -6.89 -4.68 -15.16
CA VAL A 290 -6.85 -5.92 -14.38
C VAL A 290 -7.72 -5.71 -13.15
N VAL A 291 -8.87 -6.36 -13.12
CA VAL A 291 -9.93 -6.07 -12.13
C VAL A 291 -10.05 -7.22 -11.14
N LYS A 292 -9.95 -6.92 -9.86
CA LYS A 292 -10.05 -7.90 -8.77
C LYS A 292 -11.51 -8.27 -8.50
N THR A 293 -12.13 -8.90 -9.46
CA THR A 293 -13.53 -9.36 -9.39
C THR A 293 -13.71 -10.71 -10.06
N ASN A 294 -14.71 -11.47 -9.57
CA ASN A 294 -15.18 -12.69 -10.22
C ASN A 294 -16.38 -12.45 -11.16
N GLU A 295 -16.85 -11.19 -11.28
CA GLU A 295 -17.94 -10.86 -12.18
C GLU A 295 -17.54 -11.09 -13.63
N GLU A 296 -18.53 -11.45 -14.48
CA GLU A 296 -18.31 -11.61 -15.90
C GLU A 296 -17.91 -10.28 -16.55
N ILE A 297 -16.99 -10.33 -17.53
CA ILE A 297 -16.41 -9.13 -18.17
C ILE A 297 -17.50 -8.22 -18.73
N ASP A 298 -18.53 -8.81 -19.36
CA ASP A 298 -19.65 -8.06 -19.92
C ASP A 298 -20.49 -7.36 -18.85
N ASP A 299 -20.61 -7.94 -17.65
CA ASP A 299 -21.29 -7.32 -16.52
C ASP A 299 -20.50 -6.15 -15.97
N VAL A 300 -19.18 -6.29 -15.86
CA VAL A 300 -18.27 -5.21 -15.47
C VAL A 300 -18.37 -4.04 -16.45
N LEU A 301 -18.31 -4.30 -17.75
CA LEU A 301 -18.44 -3.26 -18.79
C LEU A 301 -19.79 -2.57 -18.72
N ARG A 302 -20.90 -3.33 -18.65
CA ARG A 302 -22.24 -2.77 -18.51
C ARG A 302 -22.41 -1.95 -17.22
N SER A 303 -21.76 -2.34 -16.15
CA SER A 303 -21.77 -1.60 -14.88
C SER A 303 -21.03 -0.26 -15.02
N ILE A 304 -19.87 -0.24 -15.66
CA ILE A 304 -19.10 0.98 -15.92
C ILE A 304 -19.90 1.92 -16.83
N GLU A 305 -20.50 1.40 -17.90
CA GLU A 305 -21.28 2.18 -18.85
C GLU A 305 -22.50 2.83 -18.18
N ARG A 306 -23.29 2.07 -17.41
CA ARG A 306 -24.44 2.61 -16.65
C ARG A 306 -24.04 3.70 -15.66
N GLN A 307 -22.94 3.51 -14.93
CA GLN A 307 -22.43 4.51 -14.00
C GLN A 307 -21.96 5.78 -14.76
N ALA A 308 -21.36 5.60 -15.91
CA ALA A 308 -20.91 6.67 -16.77
C ALA A 308 -22.10 7.48 -17.34
N GLU A 309 -23.13 6.81 -17.84
CA GLU A 309 -24.35 7.45 -18.34
C GLU A 309 -25.09 8.22 -17.26
N ALA A 310 -25.11 7.70 -16.04
CA ALA A 310 -25.73 8.39 -14.90
C ALA A 310 -24.97 9.69 -14.53
N LYS A 311 -23.66 9.74 -14.76
CA LYS A 311 -22.82 10.89 -14.45
C LYS A 311 -22.69 11.90 -15.58
N TYR A 312 -22.55 11.41 -16.80
CA TYR A 312 -22.30 12.22 -17.99
C TYR A 312 -23.53 12.19 -18.91
N GLN A 313 -24.19 13.32 -19.04
CA GLN A 313 -25.39 13.44 -19.89
C GLN A 313 -25.10 13.36 -21.40
N ILE A 314 -23.82 13.40 -21.80
CA ILE A 314 -23.39 13.46 -23.18
C ILE A 314 -22.90 12.05 -23.62
N LYS A 315 -23.73 11.32 -24.34
CA LYS A 315 -23.46 9.95 -24.82
C LYS A 315 -22.14 9.79 -25.59
N VAL A 316 -21.75 10.80 -26.38
CA VAL A 316 -20.50 10.78 -27.14
C VAL A 316 -19.28 10.78 -26.23
N ILE A 317 -19.35 11.43 -25.07
CA ILE A 317 -18.29 11.44 -24.07
C ILE A 317 -18.19 10.06 -23.44
N VAL A 318 -19.32 9.50 -22.98
CA VAL A 318 -19.37 8.13 -22.41
C VAL A 318 -18.75 7.13 -23.36
N LYS A 319 -19.18 7.15 -24.63
CA LYS A 319 -18.65 6.25 -25.65
C LYS A 319 -17.14 6.36 -25.79
N LYS A 320 -16.57 7.57 -25.82
CA LYS A 320 -15.10 7.77 -25.90
C LYS A 320 -14.34 7.13 -24.74
N TYR A 321 -14.90 7.17 -23.54
CA TYR A 321 -14.26 6.53 -22.39
C TYR A 321 -14.36 4.99 -22.49
N ILE A 322 -15.51 4.47 -22.89
CA ILE A 322 -15.69 3.02 -23.07
C ILE A 322 -14.78 2.51 -24.21
N ASP A 323 -14.67 3.23 -25.33
CA ASP A 323 -13.77 2.90 -26.43
C ASP A 323 -12.27 2.94 -26.03
N SER A 324 -11.93 3.60 -24.92
CA SER A 324 -10.57 3.59 -24.35
C SER A 324 -10.29 2.41 -23.41
N VAL A 325 -11.29 1.59 -23.10
CA VAL A 325 -11.09 0.32 -22.39
C VAL A 325 -10.68 -0.71 -23.43
N GLU A 326 -9.38 -0.99 -23.52
CA GLU A 326 -8.84 -1.94 -24.51
C GLU A 326 -9.23 -3.38 -24.18
N GLU A 327 -9.10 -3.74 -22.90
CA GLU A 327 -9.39 -5.07 -22.39
C GLU A 327 -9.71 -5.02 -20.90
N ILE A 328 -10.55 -5.96 -20.44
CA ILE A 328 -10.71 -6.25 -19.01
C ILE A 328 -10.22 -7.67 -18.75
N ILE A 329 -9.33 -7.79 -17.76
CA ILE A 329 -8.82 -9.05 -17.23
C ILE A 329 -9.35 -9.19 -15.81
N ASN A 330 -10.40 -9.97 -15.62
CA ASN A 330 -10.96 -10.33 -14.32
C ASN A 330 -10.20 -11.52 -13.69
N ILE A 331 -10.54 -11.91 -12.47
CA ILE A 331 -9.89 -13.06 -11.79
C ILE A 331 -10.01 -14.35 -12.63
N PRO A 332 -11.19 -14.76 -13.15
CA PRO A 332 -11.29 -15.95 -13.98
C PRO A 332 -10.37 -15.94 -15.20
N LYS A 333 -10.30 -14.81 -15.92
CA LYS A 333 -9.41 -14.66 -17.08
C LYS A 333 -7.94 -14.70 -16.68
N LEU A 334 -7.58 -14.05 -15.55
CA LEU A 334 -6.22 -14.08 -15.04
C LEU A 334 -5.80 -15.50 -14.63
N MET A 335 -6.72 -16.29 -14.05
CA MET A 335 -6.48 -17.69 -13.73
C MET A 335 -6.31 -18.55 -14.98
N ALA A 336 -7.10 -18.32 -16.03
CA ALA A 336 -6.92 -19.01 -17.32
C ALA A 336 -5.56 -18.68 -17.96
N ILE A 337 -5.13 -17.41 -17.90
CA ILE A 337 -3.79 -16.99 -18.33
C ILE A 337 -2.72 -17.71 -17.51
N PHE A 338 -2.89 -17.81 -16.19
CA PHE A 338 -1.95 -18.53 -15.34
C PHE A 338 -1.88 -20.03 -15.68
N ASP A 339 -3.00 -20.68 -15.97
CA ASP A 339 -3.01 -22.08 -16.39
C ASP A 339 -2.22 -22.28 -17.70
N HIS A 340 -2.26 -21.33 -18.66
CA HIS A 340 -1.39 -21.36 -19.85
C HIS A 340 0.09 -21.17 -19.49
N VAL A 341 0.42 -20.28 -18.56
CA VAL A 341 1.79 -20.08 -18.07
C VAL A 341 2.33 -21.35 -17.41
N LEU A 342 1.49 -22.06 -16.65
CA LEU A 342 1.83 -23.36 -16.06
C LEU A 342 2.08 -24.43 -17.12
N ALA A 343 1.23 -24.50 -18.12
CA ALA A 343 1.39 -25.46 -19.23
C ALA A 343 2.71 -25.22 -20.02
N ALA A 344 3.19 -23.97 -20.06
CA ALA A 344 4.49 -23.60 -20.61
C ALA A 344 5.68 -23.86 -19.65
N GLY A 345 5.46 -24.44 -18.44
CA GLY A 345 6.50 -24.74 -17.46
C GLY A 345 7.06 -23.54 -16.71
N LYS A 346 6.36 -22.39 -16.70
CA LYS A 346 6.81 -21.11 -16.12
C LYS A 346 6.35 -20.85 -14.68
N GLY A 347 5.82 -21.84 -13.99
CA GLY A 347 5.31 -21.69 -12.62
C GLY A 347 6.36 -21.17 -11.64
N ALA A 348 7.58 -21.69 -11.72
CA ALA A 348 8.72 -21.26 -10.92
C ALA A 348 9.09 -19.79 -11.15
N ASP A 349 9.12 -19.37 -12.40
CA ASP A 349 9.45 -17.99 -12.80
C ASP A 349 8.41 -17.00 -12.22
N VAL A 350 7.13 -17.39 -12.18
CA VAL A 350 6.06 -16.57 -11.56
C VAL A 350 6.32 -16.37 -10.07
N ILE A 351 6.66 -17.44 -9.32
CA ILE A 351 6.92 -17.34 -7.88
C ILE A 351 8.16 -16.46 -7.60
N GLN A 352 9.23 -16.68 -8.34
CA GLN A 352 10.46 -15.87 -8.20
C GLN A 352 10.17 -14.39 -8.46
N GLU A 353 9.37 -14.08 -9.48
CA GLU A 353 8.98 -12.71 -9.75
C GLU A 353 8.09 -12.13 -8.65
N ILE A 354 7.15 -12.91 -8.08
CA ILE A 354 6.34 -12.49 -6.91
C ILE A 354 7.24 -12.12 -5.74
N VAL A 355 8.24 -12.95 -5.42
CA VAL A 355 9.19 -12.68 -4.34
C VAL A 355 9.99 -11.42 -4.60
N LEU A 356 10.54 -11.29 -5.82
CA LEU A 356 11.33 -10.11 -6.21
C LEU A 356 10.52 -8.83 -6.07
N GLN A 357 9.32 -8.79 -6.66
CA GLN A 357 8.46 -7.61 -6.62
C GLN A 357 7.97 -7.29 -5.22
N SER A 358 7.74 -8.31 -4.39
CA SER A 358 7.34 -8.14 -3.00
C SER A 358 8.47 -7.51 -2.17
N ARG A 359 9.71 -7.97 -2.31
CA ARG A 359 10.88 -7.35 -1.66
C ARG A 359 11.02 -5.87 -2.05
N VAL A 360 10.92 -5.56 -3.35
CA VAL A 360 10.99 -4.19 -3.86
C VAL A 360 9.84 -3.32 -3.32
N GLU A 361 8.61 -3.83 -3.34
CA GLU A 361 7.42 -3.07 -2.91
C GLU A 361 7.46 -2.76 -1.41
N PHE A 362 7.86 -3.72 -0.60
CA PHE A 362 7.85 -3.59 0.86
C PHE A 362 9.19 -3.10 1.44
N ASN A 363 10.17 -2.82 0.59
CA ASN A 363 11.49 -2.32 0.97
C ASN A 363 12.19 -3.20 2.02
N VAL A 364 12.09 -4.52 1.83
CA VAL A 364 12.84 -5.49 2.63
C VAL A 364 14.23 -5.58 2.01
N GLU A 365 15.21 -4.99 2.69
CA GLU A 365 16.61 -5.25 2.39
C GLU A 365 16.85 -6.75 2.57
N ALA A 366 17.64 -7.35 1.70
CA ALA A 366 18.12 -8.71 1.91
C ALA A 366 18.86 -8.65 3.26
N GLU A 367 18.36 -9.33 4.29
CA GLU A 367 19.22 -9.72 5.39
C GLU A 367 20.34 -10.52 4.71
N GLU A 368 21.53 -9.96 4.70
CA GLU A 368 22.73 -10.69 4.36
C GLU A 368 22.72 -11.91 5.28
N GLN A 369 22.45 -13.07 4.70
CA GLN A 369 22.72 -14.33 5.38
C GLN A 369 24.18 -14.24 5.72
N GLY A 370 24.48 -14.13 7.03
CA GLY A 370 25.81 -14.01 7.54
C GLY A 370 26.67 -15.18 7.07
N THR A 371 27.42 -14.94 6.02
CA THR A 371 28.71 -15.56 5.82
C THR A 371 29.71 -14.63 6.46
N SER A 372 30.04 -14.96 7.71
CA SER A 372 31.27 -14.51 8.32
C SER A 372 32.42 -14.97 7.43
N PHE A 373 32.85 -14.15 6.52
CA PHE A 373 34.17 -14.23 5.92
C PHE A 373 35.06 -13.22 6.64
N ASP A 374 35.92 -13.77 7.43
CA ASP A 374 37.18 -13.32 7.99
C ASP A 374 37.53 -11.84 7.81
N LYS A 375 37.39 -11.12 8.93
CA LYS A 375 38.29 -10.00 9.23
C LYS A 375 39.61 -10.54 9.73
N GLU A 376 40.45 -10.97 8.81
CA GLU A 376 41.90 -11.07 9.03
C GLU A 376 42.56 -10.64 7.72
N GLU A 377 43.56 -9.73 7.88
CA GLU A 377 44.46 -9.14 6.86
C GLU A 377 44.05 -7.75 6.33
N ASP A 378 44.32 -6.74 7.16
CA ASP A 378 44.88 -5.46 6.72
C ASP A 378 45.62 -4.76 7.87
N HIS A 379 46.67 -5.42 8.40
CA HIS A 379 47.73 -4.80 9.16
C HIS A 379 49.07 -5.19 8.53
N ALA A 380 49.40 -4.63 7.38
CA ALA A 380 50.77 -4.54 6.91
C ALA A 380 50.83 -3.60 5.70
N TYR A 381 51.02 -2.32 5.89
CA TYR A 381 51.76 -1.40 5.03
C TYR A 381 51.71 0.02 5.59
N GLN A 382 52.26 0.20 6.79
CA GLN A 382 52.79 1.49 7.21
C GLN A 382 54.14 1.20 7.91
N ASN A 383 55.20 1.23 7.12
CA ASN A 383 56.58 1.61 7.49
C ASN A 383 57.48 1.35 6.30
N GLY A 384 58.04 2.39 5.73
CA GLY A 384 59.13 2.27 4.74
C GLY A 384 59.30 3.50 3.84
N THR A 385 60.02 4.49 4.41
CA THR A 385 60.75 5.61 3.75
C THR A 385 59.87 6.72 3.13
#